data_24122d19cc797ad2ddbaf155dd3297a1
#
_entry.id   24122d19cc797ad2ddbaf155dd3297a1
#
_cell.length_a   1.000
_cell.length_b   1.000
_cell.length_c   1.000
_cell.angle_alpha   90.00
_cell.angle_beta   90.00
_cell.angle_gamma   90.00
#
_symmetry.space_group_name_H-M   'P 1'
#
loop_
_entity.id
_entity.type
_entity.pdbx_description
1 polymer ?
#
loop_
_entity_poly.entity_id
_entity_poly.type
_entity_poly.pdbx_seq_one_letter_code
_entity_poly.pdbx_strand_id
1 'polypeptide(L)'
;IFYDAKRLPYNTNIFLFDAYGEYQRAFVNINQVNPNLNYKVYTTDLKSQDFELLRIPFWLLGVDDICLLLNVNDTRQIPIIEKALKLVCYFCKNDESVIKQKNDIIARSLLDVIFSGKNHSETRNKIVSILSKFSTNEINLEIKLVKGGWARSLRQCIYVEESGNFADIELVISYL
;
A
#
# COMPACT_ATOMS: atom_id res chain seq x y z
N ILE A 1 -31.94 -14.20 25.17
CA ILE A 1 -30.53 -14.61 25.38
C ILE A 1 -29.71 -13.41 25.81
N PHE A 2 -29.71 -12.28 25.08
CA PHE A 2 -28.87 -11.12 25.38
C PHE A 2 -29.22 -10.35 26.65
N TYR A 3 -30.45 -10.49 27.14
CA TYR A 3 -30.90 -9.87 28.39
C TYR A 3 -30.51 -10.67 29.63
N ASP A 4 -30.06 -11.90 29.50
CA ASP A 4 -29.66 -12.77 30.61
C ASP A 4 -28.15 -13.03 30.56
N ALA A 5 -27.35 -12.16 31.20
CA ALA A 5 -25.90 -12.28 31.24
C ALA A 5 -25.40 -13.58 31.90
N LYS A 6 -26.20 -14.25 32.72
CA LYS A 6 -25.81 -15.51 33.38
C LYS A 6 -25.74 -16.69 32.39
N ARG A 7 -26.37 -16.53 31.23
CA ARG A 7 -26.39 -17.55 30.17
C ARG A 7 -25.33 -17.36 29.10
N LEU A 8 -24.66 -16.19 29.09
CA LEU A 8 -23.62 -15.93 28.13
C LEU A 8 -22.28 -16.45 28.67
N PRO A 9 -21.48 -17.14 27.86
CA PRO A 9 -20.12 -17.50 28.23
C PRO A 9 -19.29 -16.24 28.55
N TYR A 10 -18.35 -16.37 29.48
CA TYR A 10 -17.42 -15.31 29.82
C TYR A 10 -16.64 -14.86 28.58
N ASN A 11 -16.47 -13.54 28.38
CA ASN A 11 -15.80 -12.93 27.23
C ASN A 11 -16.45 -13.20 25.86
N THR A 12 -17.77 -13.36 25.82
CA THR A 12 -18.48 -13.47 24.54
C THR A 12 -18.51 -12.12 23.83
N ASN A 13 -18.06 -12.09 22.57
CA ASN A 13 -18.22 -10.95 21.67
C ASN A 13 -19.23 -11.33 20.58
N ILE A 14 -20.20 -10.46 20.33
CA ILE A 14 -21.25 -10.67 19.34
C ILE A 14 -21.19 -9.51 18.35
N PHE A 15 -21.01 -9.85 17.07
CA PHE A 15 -21.02 -8.91 15.97
C PHE A 15 -22.31 -9.10 15.17
N LEU A 16 -23.10 -8.02 15.06
CA LEU A 16 -24.33 -8.02 14.27
C LEU A 16 -24.17 -7.05 13.10
N PHE A 17 -24.26 -7.58 11.88
CA PHE A 17 -24.29 -6.78 10.67
C PHE A 17 -25.75 -6.46 10.31
N ASP A 18 -26.12 -5.19 10.44
CA ASP A 18 -27.47 -4.71 10.23
C ASP A 18 -27.55 -3.86 8.95
N ALA A 19 -27.84 -4.52 7.83
CA ALA A 19 -27.87 -3.88 6.52
C ALA A 19 -29.01 -2.86 6.37
N TYR A 20 -30.06 -2.99 7.17
CA TYR A 20 -31.27 -2.17 7.03
C TYR A 20 -31.57 -1.28 8.26
N GLY A 21 -30.75 -1.36 9.32
CA GLY A 21 -30.91 -0.57 10.53
C GLY A 21 -32.11 -0.98 11.41
N GLU A 22 -32.61 -2.21 11.27
CA GLU A 22 -33.78 -2.69 11.98
C GLU A 22 -33.50 -3.08 13.45
N TYR A 23 -32.30 -3.64 13.68
CA TYR A 23 -31.95 -4.21 14.98
C TYR A 23 -31.43 -3.18 15.98
N GLN A 24 -30.97 -2.03 15.52
CA GLN A 24 -30.45 -0.97 16.37
C GLN A 24 -31.46 -0.60 17.50
N ARG A 25 -32.72 -0.43 17.12
CA ARG A 25 -33.80 -0.05 18.11
C ARG A 25 -34.01 -1.10 19.17
N ALA A 26 -33.76 -2.38 18.85
CA ALA A 26 -33.92 -3.48 19.79
C ALA A 26 -32.81 -3.52 20.85
N PHE A 27 -31.62 -2.98 20.52
CA PHE A 27 -30.43 -3.09 21.37
C PHE A 27 -30.05 -1.77 22.05
N VAL A 28 -30.58 -0.62 21.64
CA VAL A 28 -30.20 0.70 22.15
C VAL A 28 -30.22 0.81 23.68
N ASN A 29 -31.11 0.10 24.35
CA ASN A 29 -31.25 0.12 25.81
C ASN A 29 -30.63 -1.11 26.50
N ILE A 30 -29.89 -1.95 25.78
CA ILE A 30 -29.40 -3.20 26.36
C ILE A 30 -28.45 -2.97 27.55
N ASN A 31 -27.68 -1.89 27.55
CA ASN A 31 -26.77 -1.51 28.64
C ASN A 31 -27.54 -1.12 29.91
N GLN A 32 -28.78 -0.63 29.78
CA GLN A 32 -29.61 -0.30 30.93
C GLN A 32 -30.21 -1.56 31.58
N VAL A 33 -30.50 -2.56 30.74
CA VAL A 33 -31.05 -3.86 31.20
C VAL A 33 -29.95 -4.77 31.73
N ASN A 34 -28.80 -4.75 31.08
CA ASN A 34 -27.64 -5.54 31.45
C ASN A 34 -26.35 -4.70 31.39
N PRO A 35 -25.93 -4.11 32.52
CA PRO A 35 -24.75 -3.26 32.59
C PRO A 35 -23.42 -3.97 32.24
N ASN A 36 -23.40 -5.30 32.23
CA ASN A 36 -22.22 -6.09 31.86
C ASN A 36 -22.03 -6.20 30.35
N LEU A 37 -23.00 -5.78 29.55
CA LEU A 37 -22.86 -5.76 28.07
C LEU A 37 -22.37 -4.38 27.63
N ASN A 38 -21.27 -4.38 26.89
CA ASN A 38 -20.76 -3.18 26.24
C ASN A 38 -21.30 -3.15 24.80
N TYR A 39 -22.32 -2.33 24.57
CA TYR A 39 -22.95 -2.18 23.27
C TYR A 39 -22.36 -0.98 22.53
N LYS A 40 -21.85 -1.20 21.34
CA LYS A 40 -21.34 -0.16 20.45
C LYS A 40 -21.98 -0.28 19.08
N VAL A 41 -22.32 0.86 18.50
CA VAL A 41 -22.86 0.94 17.14
C VAL A 41 -21.85 1.65 16.24
N TYR A 42 -21.55 1.02 15.13
CA TYR A 42 -20.74 1.59 14.08
C TYR A 42 -21.59 1.77 12.81
N THR A 43 -21.37 2.84 12.09
CA THR A 43 -22.06 3.14 10.84
C THR A 43 -21.08 3.31 9.70
N THR A 44 -21.51 3.01 8.49
CA THR A 44 -20.81 3.35 7.23
C THR A 44 -21.28 4.69 6.64
N ASP A 45 -22.34 5.29 7.21
CA ASP A 45 -22.83 6.59 6.76
C ASP A 45 -21.94 7.72 7.28
N LEU A 46 -21.22 8.37 6.35
CA LEU A 46 -20.32 9.49 6.63
C LEU A 46 -21.02 10.73 7.18
N LYS A 47 -22.35 10.83 7.05
CA LYS A 47 -23.14 11.97 7.51
C LYS A 47 -23.74 11.76 8.90
N SER A 48 -23.68 10.54 9.42
CA SER A 48 -24.20 10.23 10.75
C SER A 48 -23.37 10.93 11.82
N GLN A 49 -24.07 11.61 12.73
CA GLN A 49 -23.47 12.25 13.92
C GLN A 49 -23.74 11.44 15.21
N ASP A 50 -24.61 10.45 15.13
CA ASP A 50 -25.10 9.71 16.31
C ASP A 50 -24.26 8.46 16.61
N PHE A 51 -23.46 8.00 15.63
CA PHE A 51 -22.72 6.74 15.70
C PHE A 51 -21.28 6.89 15.32
N GLU A 52 -20.43 6.00 15.85
CA GLU A 52 -19.04 5.92 15.45
C GLU A 52 -18.91 5.39 14.01
N LEU A 53 -18.06 6.03 13.20
CA LEU A 53 -17.80 5.58 11.84
C LEU A 53 -17.02 4.27 11.88
N LEU A 54 -17.51 3.25 11.16
CA LEU A 54 -16.76 2.02 10.93
C LEU A 54 -15.56 2.31 10.04
N ARG A 55 -14.36 2.24 10.63
CA ARG A 55 -13.08 2.40 9.92
C ARG A 55 -12.40 1.05 9.81
N ILE A 56 -12.33 0.53 8.60
CA ILE A 56 -11.61 -0.70 8.31
C ILE A 56 -10.20 -0.32 7.86
N PRO A 57 -9.15 -0.72 8.58
CA PRO A 57 -7.78 -0.48 8.15
C PRO A 57 -7.51 -1.14 6.79
N PHE A 58 -6.88 -0.42 5.88
CA PHE A 58 -6.61 -0.91 4.53
C PHE A 58 -5.83 -2.24 4.49
N TRP A 59 -4.94 -2.47 5.45
CA TRP A 59 -4.14 -3.69 5.56
C TRP A 59 -4.94 -4.94 5.96
N LEU A 60 -6.19 -4.78 6.41
CA LEU A 60 -7.12 -5.91 6.66
C LEU A 60 -7.85 -6.38 5.39
N LEU A 61 -7.83 -5.55 4.33
CA LEU A 61 -8.53 -5.86 3.10
C LEU A 61 -7.77 -6.93 2.31
N GLY A 62 -8.49 -7.95 1.86
CA GLY A 62 -7.99 -8.96 0.94
C GLY A 62 -7.98 -8.49 -0.52
N VAL A 63 -7.49 -9.36 -1.41
CA VAL A 63 -7.47 -9.08 -2.86
C VAL A 63 -8.88 -8.82 -3.39
N ASP A 64 -9.86 -9.63 -2.96
CA ASP A 64 -11.26 -9.52 -3.39
C ASP A 64 -11.89 -8.20 -2.94
N ASP A 65 -11.63 -7.78 -1.70
CA ASP A 65 -12.13 -6.51 -1.16
C ASP A 65 -11.57 -5.32 -1.95
N ILE A 66 -10.28 -5.37 -2.31
CA ILE A 66 -9.64 -4.33 -3.11
C ILE A 66 -10.16 -4.34 -4.55
N CYS A 67 -10.40 -5.51 -5.13
CA CYS A 67 -11.04 -5.62 -6.44
C CYS A 67 -12.44 -4.98 -6.44
N LEU A 68 -13.22 -5.18 -5.39
CA LEU A 68 -14.53 -4.54 -5.21
C LEU A 68 -14.41 -3.01 -5.09
N LEU A 69 -13.46 -2.52 -4.27
CA LEU A 69 -13.20 -1.07 -4.11
C LEU A 69 -12.78 -0.40 -5.43
N LEU A 70 -12.01 -1.10 -6.26
CA LEU A 70 -11.55 -0.60 -7.55
C LEU A 70 -12.55 -0.85 -8.69
N ASN A 71 -13.71 -1.47 -8.38
CA ASN A 71 -14.72 -1.86 -9.36
C ASN A 71 -14.15 -2.71 -10.51
N VAL A 72 -13.31 -3.68 -10.17
CA VAL A 72 -12.67 -4.57 -11.12
C VAL A 72 -13.65 -5.62 -11.60
N ASN A 73 -14.04 -5.53 -12.88
CA ASN A 73 -14.99 -6.46 -13.50
C ASN A 73 -14.30 -7.50 -14.42
N ASP A 74 -13.02 -7.33 -14.71
CA ASP A 74 -12.24 -8.22 -15.58
C ASP A 74 -11.35 -9.14 -14.73
N THR A 75 -11.61 -10.44 -14.81
CA THR A 75 -10.84 -11.48 -14.09
C THR A 75 -9.34 -11.45 -14.45
N ARG A 76 -8.95 -10.91 -15.61
CA ARG A 76 -7.55 -10.75 -16.02
C ARG A 76 -6.80 -9.70 -15.20
N GLN A 77 -7.51 -8.78 -14.57
CA GLN A 77 -6.92 -7.73 -13.72
C GLN A 77 -6.63 -8.21 -12.30
N ILE A 78 -7.34 -9.23 -11.82
CA ILE A 78 -7.17 -9.77 -10.45
C ILE A 78 -5.72 -10.20 -10.17
N PRO A 79 -5.04 -10.97 -11.05
CA PRO A 79 -3.64 -11.35 -10.82
C PRO A 79 -2.67 -10.17 -10.78
N ILE A 80 -2.99 -9.07 -11.48
CA ILE A 80 -2.18 -7.85 -11.46
C ILE A 80 -2.28 -7.17 -10.09
N ILE A 81 -3.51 -7.06 -9.57
CA ILE A 81 -3.78 -6.49 -8.23
C ILE A 81 -3.11 -7.35 -7.16
N GLU A 82 -3.25 -8.67 -7.24
CA GLU A 82 -2.62 -9.59 -6.30
C GLU A 82 -1.08 -9.43 -6.27
N LYS A 83 -0.45 -9.35 -7.44
CA LYS A 83 0.99 -9.11 -7.56
C LYS A 83 1.39 -7.74 -7.00
N ALA A 84 0.60 -6.70 -7.28
CA ALA A 84 0.85 -5.35 -6.76
C ALA A 84 0.77 -5.32 -5.24
N LEU A 85 -0.24 -5.96 -4.63
CA LEU A 85 -0.38 -6.06 -3.18
C LEU A 85 0.77 -6.83 -2.54
N LYS A 86 1.15 -7.98 -3.12
CA LYS A 86 2.32 -8.74 -2.66
C LYS A 86 3.59 -7.90 -2.70
N LEU A 87 3.79 -7.13 -3.76
CA LEU A 87 4.95 -6.24 -3.90
C LEU A 87 4.94 -5.15 -2.82
N VAL A 88 3.80 -4.47 -2.60
CA VAL A 88 3.68 -3.44 -1.55
C VAL A 88 3.96 -4.03 -0.18
N CYS A 89 3.32 -5.16 0.17
CA CYS A 89 3.56 -5.85 1.45
C CYS A 89 5.03 -6.26 1.63
N TYR A 90 5.69 -6.63 0.55
CA TYR A 90 7.11 -6.98 0.56
C TYR A 90 7.99 -5.76 0.82
N PHE A 91 7.70 -4.63 0.15
CA PHE A 91 8.43 -3.39 0.33
C PHE A 91 8.20 -2.72 1.70
N CYS A 92 7.09 -3.01 2.38
CA CYS A 92 6.84 -2.54 3.75
C CYS A 92 7.68 -3.24 4.82
N LYS A 93 8.30 -4.40 4.52
CA LYS A 93 9.19 -5.10 5.46
C LYS A 93 10.53 -4.39 5.54
N ASN A 94 11.06 -4.21 6.75
CA ASN A 94 12.35 -3.52 6.98
C ASN A 94 13.45 -4.47 7.47
N ASP A 95 13.31 -5.77 7.21
CA ASP A 95 14.30 -6.76 7.60
C ASP A 95 15.53 -6.70 6.69
N GLU A 96 16.73 -6.77 7.24
CA GLU A 96 17.99 -6.77 6.47
C GLU A 96 18.05 -7.89 5.44
N SER A 97 17.47 -9.06 5.75
CA SER A 97 17.40 -10.20 4.83
C SER A 97 16.62 -9.89 3.54
N VAL A 98 15.75 -8.87 3.58
CA VAL A 98 14.89 -8.48 2.46
C VAL A 98 15.50 -7.34 1.63
N ILE A 99 16.45 -6.58 2.20
CA ILE A 99 17.06 -5.40 1.54
C ILE A 99 17.72 -5.80 0.22
N LYS A 100 18.53 -6.86 0.21
CA LYS A 100 19.20 -7.33 -1.00
C LYS A 100 18.23 -7.67 -2.13
N GLN A 101 17.13 -8.34 -1.79
CA GLN A 101 16.11 -8.70 -2.77
C GLN A 101 15.32 -7.48 -3.25
N LYS A 102 15.09 -6.48 -2.36
CA LYS A 102 14.49 -5.20 -2.78
C LYS A 102 15.38 -4.49 -3.80
N ASN A 103 16.68 -4.41 -3.51
CA ASN A 103 17.65 -3.81 -4.41
C ASN A 103 17.69 -4.53 -5.77
N ASP A 104 17.70 -5.86 -5.79
CA ASP A 104 17.61 -6.66 -7.00
C ASP A 104 16.35 -6.34 -7.83
N ILE A 105 15.19 -6.23 -7.19
CA ILE A 105 13.91 -5.92 -7.86
C ILE A 105 13.97 -4.50 -8.45
N ILE A 106 14.45 -3.52 -7.66
CA ILE A 106 14.56 -2.14 -8.11
C ILE A 106 15.57 -2.04 -9.26
N ALA A 107 16.76 -2.61 -9.11
CA ALA A 107 17.81 -2.57 -10.14
C ALA A 107 17.33 -3.15 -11.46
N ARG A 108 16.74 -4.35 -11.47
CA ARG A 108 16.16 -4.96 -12.68
C ARG A 108 15.08 -4.10 -13.31
N SER A 109 14.17 -3.55 -12.48
CA SER A 109 13.12 -2.68 -13.00
C SER A 109 13.65 -1.40 -13.63
N LEU A 110 14.71 -0.81 -13.05
CA LEU A 110 15.37 0.37 -13.62
C LEU A 110 16.09 0.02 -14.92
N LEU A 111 16.85 -1.09 -14.96
CA LEU A 111 17.53 -1.56 -16.18
C LEU A 111 16.51 -1.84 -17.30
N ASP A 112 15.39 -2.51 -17.01
CA ASP A 112 14.34 -2.73 -18.00
C ASP A 112 13.79 -1.43 -18.56
N VAL A 113 13.56 -0.43 -17.71
CA VAL A 113 13.09 0.90 -18.13
C VAL A 113 14.14 1.63 -18.97
N ILE A 114 15.43 1.52 -18.61
CA ILE A 114 16.54 2.15 -19.35
C ILE A 114 16.67 1.52 -20.74
N PHE A 115 16.69 0.19 -20.83
CA PHE A 115 16.92 -0.52 -22.10
C PHE A 115 15.68 -0.55 -23.02
N SER A 116 14.47 -0.51 -22.46
CA SER A 116 13.23 -0.48 -23.25
C SER A 116 12.81 0.93 -23.69
N GLY A 117 13.38 1.96 -23.07
CA GLY A 117 12.97 3.34 -23.27
C GLY A 117 13.41 3.91 -24.63
N LYS A 118 12.46 4.35 -25.45
CA LYS A 118 12.71 5.01 -26.74
C LYS A 118 12.96 6.52 -26.60
N ASN A 119 12.48 7.12 -25.50
CA ASN A 119 12.58 8.55 -25.21
C ASN A 119 13.20 8.76 -23.85
N HIS A 120 14.35 9.45 -23.80
CA HIS A 120 15.11 9.65 -22.57
C HIS A 120 14.36 10.46 -21.51
N SER A 121 13.59 11.47 -21.90
CA SER A 121 12.77 12.26 -20.98
C SER A 121 11.67 11.41 -20.33
N GLU A 122 11.01 10.57 -21.11
CA GLU A 122 9.99 9.65 -20.58
C GLU A 122 10.63 8.58 -19.68
N THR A 123 11.77 8.01 -20.11
CA THR A 123 12.54 7.05 -19.32
C THR A 123 12.96 7.63 -17.98
N ARG A 124 13.50 8.87 -17.98
CA ARG A 124 13.82 9.60 -16.75
C ARG A 124 12.63 9.73 -15.83
N ASN A 125 11.47 10.13 -16.35
CA ASN A 125 10.25 10.28 -15.54
C ASN A 125 9.80 8.95 -14.93
N LYS A 126 9.92 7.84 -15.66
CA LYS A 126 9.64 6.50 -15.13
C LYS A 126 10.61 6.12 -14.01
N ILE A 127 11.92 6.34 -14.19
CA ILE A 127 12.95 6.09 -13.16
C ILE A 127 12.64 6.90 -11.89
N VAL A 128 12.39 8.20 -12.04
CA VAL A 128 12.04 9.09 -10.91
C VAL A 128 10.76 8.61 -10.21
N SER A 129 9.74 8.20 -10.96
CA SER A 129 8.49 7.68 -10.40
C SER A 129 8.70 6.39 -9.61
N ILE A 130 9.53 5.47 -10.11
CA ILE A 130 9.85 4.22 -9.39
C ILE A 130 10.60 4.55 -8.10
N LEU A 131 11.69 5.31 -8.17
CA LEU A 131 12.54 5.60 -7.02
C LEU A 131 11.89 6.52 -5.98
N SER A 132 10.89 7.31 -6.35
CA SER A 132 10.12 8.10 -5.39
C SER A 132 9.19 7.24 -4.51
N LYS A 133 8.81 6.07 -4.99
CA LYS A 133 7.89 5.14 -4.29
C LYS A 133 8.61 3.94 -3.68
N PHE A 134 9.60 3.43 -4.39
CA PHE A 134 10.34 2.21 -4.06
C PHE A 134 11.83 2.53 -4.04
N SER A 135 12.33 3.00 -2.91
CA SER A 135 13.76 3.28 -2.73
C SER A 135 14.30 2.54 -1.52
N THR A 136 15.60 2.32 -1.51
CA THR A 136 16.35 1.79 -0.37
C THR A 136 17.47 2.77 -0.02
N ASN A 137 18.21 2.48 1.06
CA ASN A 137 19.39 3.26 1.41
C ASN A 137 20.48 3.15 0.33
N GLU A 138 20.53 2.01 -0.39
CA GLU A 138 21.53 1.74 -1.42
C GLU A 138 21.09 2.21 -2.79
N ILE A 139 19.80 2.13 -3.12
CA ILE A 139 19.26 2.58 -4.42
C ILE A 139 18.20 3.66 -4.21
N ASN A 140 18.59 4.91 -4.39
CA ASN A 140 17.72 6.09 -4.32
C ASN A 140 18.25 7.20 -5.23
N LEU A 141 17.47 8.25 -5.44
CA LEU A 141 17.82 9.37 -6.33
C LEU A 141 19.04 10.18 -5.88
N GLU A 142 19.32 10.21 -4.58
CA GLU A 142 20.37 11.05 -3.99
C GLU A 142 21.66 10.27 -3.73
N ILE A 143 21.68 8.95 -4.00
CA ILE A 143 22.91 8.15 -3.88
C ILE A 143 24.00 8.72 -4.77
N LYS A 144 25.21 8.83 -4.22
CA LYS A 144 26.37 9.35 -4.92
C LYS A 144 27.12 8.22 -5.63
N LEU A 145 27.15 8.31 -6.94
CA LEU A 145 27.91 7.44 -7.82
C LEU A 145 29.26 8.08 -8.12
N VAL A 146 30.34 7.32 -8.03
CA VAL A 146 31.72 7.82 -8.17
C VAL A 146 32.35 7.27 -9.45
N LYS A 147 32.90 8.17 -10.29
CA LYS A 147 33.69 7.82 -11.51
C LYS A 147 34.85 8.79 -11.65
N GLY A 148 36.06 8.27 -11.71
CA GLY A 148 37.25 9.09 -11.98
C GLY A 148 37.52 10.21 -11.00
N GLY A 149 37.16 10.03 -9.70
CA GLY A 149 37.34 11.04 -8.65
C GLY A 149 36.18 12.08 -8.53
N TRP A 150 35.18 12.01 -9.39
CA TRP A 150 33.99 12.88 -9.33
C TRP A 150 32.78 12.09 -8.81
N ALA A 151 32.02 12.71 -7.95
CA ALA A 151 30.78 12.12 -7.39
C ALA A 151 29.55 12.87 -7.94
N ARG A 152 28.61 12.13 -8.55
CA ARG A 152 27.32 12.67 -9.01
C ARG A 152 26.21 11.88 -8.37
N SER A 153 25.07 12.53 -8.06
CA SER A 153 23.89 11.81 -7.61
C SER A 153 23.27 11.03 -8.80
N LEU A 154 22.56 9.93 -8.49
CA LEU A 154 21.82 9.19 -9.51
C LEU A 154 20.86 10.12 -10.27
N ARG A 155 20.22 11.06 -9.57
CA ARG A 155 19.36 12.10 -10.16
C ARG A 155 20.11 12.94 -11.21
N GLN A 156 21.37 13.29 -10.95
CA GLN A 156 22.19 14.06 -11.89
C GLN A 156 22.61 13.22 -13.10
N CYS A 157 22.92 11.94 -12.89
CA CYS A 157 23.30 11.04 -13.99
C CYS A 157 22.15 10.78 -14.98
N ILE A 158 20.90 10.72 -14.50
CA ILE A 158 19.72 10.55 -15.35
C ILE A 158 19.15 11.88 -15.86
N TYR A 159 19.83 13.01 -15.61
CA TYR A 159 19.42 14.29 -16.20
C TYR A 159 19.52 14.22 -17.72
N VAL A 160 18.50 14.73 -18.41
CA VAL A 160 18.52 14.79 -19.89
C VAL A 160 19.03 16.16 -20.30
N GLU A 161 20.16 16.17 -20.97
CA GLU A 161 20.82 17.39 -21.48
C GLU A 161 20.05 17.98 -22.68
N GLU A 162 20.45 19.17 -23.12
CA GLU A 162 19.88 19.81 -24.31
C GLU A 162 20.07 18.97 -25.59
N SER A 163 21.11 18.14 -25.62
CA SER A 163 21.35 17.14 -26.68
C SER A 163 20.27 16.06 -26.76
N GLY A 164 19.39 15.97 -25.76
CA GLY A 164 18.39 14.91 -25.62
C GLY A 164 18.93 13.61 -25.01
N ASN A 165 20.22 13.56 -24.64
CA ASN A 165 20.85 12.38 -24.04
C ASN A 165 20.92 12.49 -22.52
N PHE A 166 21.10 11.34 -21.85
CA PHE A 166 21.38 11.33 -20.41
C PHE A 166 22.78 11.85 -20.11
N ALA A 167 22.97 12.53 -19.00
CA ALA A 167 24.26 13.09 -18.59
C ALA A 167 25.33 12.01 -18.34
N ASP A 168 25.00 10.89 -17.69
CA ASP A 168 25.90 9.73 -17.51
C ASP A 168 25.13 8.46 -17.19
N ILE A 169 24.38 7.92 -18.15
CA ILE A 169 23.58 6.71 -17.94
C ILE A 169 24.44 5.46 -17.74
N GLU A 170 25.64 5.40 -18.33
CA GLU A 170 26.56 4.28 -18.19
C GLU A 170 27.00 4.09 -16.74
N LEU A 171 27.19 5.19 -16.01
CA LEU A 171 27.52 5.14 -14.58
C LEU A 171 26.37 4.54 -13.76
N VAL A 172 25.13 4.85 -14.13
CA VAL A 172 23.94 4.27 -13.48
C VAL A 172 23.84 2.76 -13.78
N ILE A 173 24.01 2.36 -15.05
CA ILE A 173 23.98 0.94 -15.45
C ILE A 173 25.07 0.14 -14.74
N SER A 174 26.28 0.71 -14.60
CA SER A 174 27.39 0.01 -13.93
C SER A 174 27.19 -0.11 -12.42
N TYR A 175 26.35 0.74 -11.83
CA TYR A 175 26.03 0.71 -10.41
C TYR A 175 24.93 -0.30 -10.09
N LEU A 176 23.93 -0.42 -10.96
CA LEU A 176 22.77 -1.31 -10.78
C LEU A 176 23.12 -2.77 -11.02
#